data_bef91dc59904f013f3e28c178b308f20
#
_entry.id   bef91dc59904f013f3e28c178b308f20
#
_cell.length_a   1.000
_cell.length_b   1.000
_cell.length_c   1.000
_cell.angle_alpha   90.00
_cell.angle_beta   90.00
_cell.angle_gamma   90.00
#
_symmetry.space_group_name_H-M   'P 1'
#
loop_
_entity.id
_entity.type
_entity.pdbx_description
1 polymer ?
#
loop_
_entity_poly.entity_id
_entity_poly.type
_entity_poly.pdbx_seq_one_letter_code
_entity_poly.pdbx_strand_id
1 'polypeptide(L)'
;NELGRNVPKPNLVEVKNQIYSLTDCIEQDLIIACHDISEGGIAAALSEMTFEYSIGCNVKIDSELSIEKTLFSETGGFVLEADNNQVESIRSVFRKRNLDIYVIGKTGGNRIQIHDTINILIEEAKTCWENGLKEKL
;
A
#
# COMPACT_ATOMS: atom_id res chain seq x y z
N ASN A 1 19.93 -3.37 20.41
CA ASN A 1 19.74 -2.91 19.02
C ASN A 1 20.32 -3.97 18.08
N GLU A 2 19.49 -4.89 17.61
CA GLU A 2 19.86 -5.78 16.52
C GLU A 2 19.40 -5.13 15.22
N LEU A 3 20.35 -4.73 14.37
CA LEU A 3 20.09 -4.36 12.99
C LEU A 3 19.68 -5.63 12.23
N GLY A 4 18.64 -5.54 11.41
CA GLY A 4 18.23 -6.64 10.55
C GLY A 4 19.41 -7.15 9.69
N ARG A 5 19.62 -8.46 9.65
CA ARG A 5 20.78 -9.07 8.96
C ARG A 5 20.60 -9.15 7.44
N ASN A 6 19.37 -9.00 6.94
CA ASN A 6 19.08 -9.25 5.54
C ASN A 6 18.43 -8.03 4.92
N VAL A 7 19.05 -7.50 3.89
CA VAL A 7 18.42 -6.57 2.96
C VAL A 7 17.47 -7.37 2.07
N PRO A 8 16.22 -6.92 1.85
CA PRO A 8 15.31 -7.57 0.92
C PRO A 8 15.97 -7.73 -0.46
N LYS A 9 15.87 -8.93 -1.02
CA LYS A 9 16.37 -9.19 -2.37
C LYS A 9 15.18 -9.32 -3.30
N PRO A 10 14.90 -8.29 -4.14
CA PRO A 10 13.77 -8.34 -5.05
C PRO A 10 13.95 -9.45 -6.11
N ASN A 11 12.88 -10.16 -6.38
CA ASN A 11 12.80 -11.03 -7.55
C ASN A 11 12.50 -10.16 -8.78
N LEU A 12 13.50 -9.87 -9.59
CA LEU A 12 13.37 -8.96 -10.73
C LEU A 12 12.33 -9.40 -11.76
N VAL A 13 12.11 -10.72 -11.91
CA VAL A 13 11.09 -11.24 -12.83
C VAL A 13 9.69 -10.93 -12.27
N GLU A 14 9.51 -11.11 -10.98
CA GLU A 14 8.24 -10.82 -10.30
C GLU A 14 7.94 -9.32 -10.32
N VAL A 15 8.92 -8.47 -9.97
CA VAL A 15 8.77 -7.00 -10.03
C VAL A 15 8.40 -6.54 -11.44
N LYS A 16 9.07 -7.06 -12.46
CA LYS A 16 8.72 -6.77 -13.85
C LYS A 16 7.29 -7.16 -14.18
N ASN A 17 6.85 -8.34 -13.75
CA ASN A 17 5.51 -8.83 -13.99
C ASN A 17 4.45 -7.99 -13.24
N GLN A 18 4.76 -7.54 -12.02
CA GLN A 18 3.91 -6.62 -11.25
C GLN A 18 3.73 -5.30 -12.00
N ILE A 19 4.82 -4.67 -12.47
CA ILE A 19 4.78 -3.41 -13.22
C ILE A 19 3.94 -3.56 -14.49
N TYR A 20 4.15 -4.61 -15.28
CA TYR A 20 3.36 -4.81 -16.50
C TYR A 20 1.87 -5.09 -16.22
N SER A 21 1.56 -5.84 -15.14
CA SER A 21 0.18 -6.07 -14.77
C SER A 21 -0.49 -4.77 -14.30
N LEU A 22 0.24 -3.94 -13.55
CA LEU A 22 -0.23 -2.62 -13.15
C LEU A 22 -0.50 -1.71 -14.35
N THR A 23 0.45 -1.65 -15.29
CA THR A 23 0.29 -0.87 -16.53
C THR A 23 -0.92 -1.33 -17.33
N ASP A 24 -1.11 -2.65 -17.50
CA ASP A 24 -2.29 -3.19 -18.17
C ASP A 24 -3.60 -2.80 -17.45
N CYS A 25 -3.61 -2.72 -16.11
CA CYS A 25 -4.78 -2.28 -15.36
C CYS A 25 -5.06 -0.78 -15.56
N ILE A 26 -4.01 0.05 -15.63
CA ILE A 26 -4.13 1.49 -15.91
C ILE A 26 -4.69 1.71 -17.32
N GLU A 27 -4.13 1.03 -18.32
CA GLU A 27 -4.56 1.15 -19.73
C GLU A 27 -6.01 0.69 -19.97
N GLN A 28 -6.51 -0.18 -19.10
CA GLN A 28 -7.90 -0.69 -19.15
C GLN A 28 -8.86 0.06 -18.21
N ASP A 29 -8.44 1.16 -17.58
CA ASP A 29 -9.24 1.94 -16.63
C ASP A 29 -9.84 1.09 -15.49
N LEU A 30 -9.07 0.08 -15.00
CA LEU A 30 -9.52 -0.83 -13.95
C LEU A 30 -9.25 -0.31 -12.54
N ILE A 31 -8.36 0.66 -12.38
CA ILE A 31 -7.95 1.19 -11.09
C ILE A 31 -8.18 2.69 -11.00
N ILE A 32 -8.45 3.17 -9.79
CA ILE A 32 -8.69 4.58 -9.48
C ILE A 32 -7.37 5.25 -9.10
N ALA A 33 -6.57 4.60 -8.24
CA ALA A 33 -5.30 5.10 -7.77
C ALA A 33 -4.34 3.94 -7.49
N CYS A 34 -3.04 4.24 -7.48
CA CYS A 34 -2.02 3.28 -7.07
C CYS A 34 -0.83 3.99 -6.41
N HIS A 35 -0.16 3.27 -5.54
CA HIS A 35 1.06 3.72 -4.87
C HIS A 35 2.04 2.55 -4.75
N ASP A 36 3.33 2.80 -4.90
CA ASP A 36 4.37 1.81 -4.61
C ASP A 36 4.60 1.68 -3.11
N ILE A 37 5.02 0.49 -2.69
CA ILE A 37 5.44 0.25 -1.32
C ILE A 37 6.95 0.43 -1.27
N SER A 38 7.40 1.56 -0.76
CA SER A 38 8.80 1.96 -0.66
C SER A 38 9.17 2.38 0.77
N GLU A 39 9.73 3.56 0.97
CA GLU A 39 10.13 4.05 2.29
C GLU A 39 8.94 4.15 3.25
N GLY A 40 9.10 3.62 4.46
CA GLY A 40 8.04 3.54 5.46
C GLY A 40 7.02 2.42 5.24
N GLY A 41 7.21 1.57 4.22
CA GLY A 41 6.42 0.40 3.96
C GLY A 41 4.97 0.67 3.56
N ILE A 42 4.10 -0.34 3.70
CA ILE A 42 2.69 -0.23 3.31
C ILE A 42 1.91 0.78 4.18
N ALA A 43 2.36 1.03 5.41
CA ALA A 43 1.72 2.04 6.27
C ALA A 43 1.87 3.45 5.70
N ALA A 44 3.06 3.81 5.19
CA ALA A 44 3.30 5.08 4.52
C ALA A 44 2.49 5.17 3.21
N ALA A 45 2.58 4.17 2.34
CA ALA A 45 1.85 4.12 1.07
C ALA A 45 0.33 4.33 1.25
N LEU A 46 -0.29 3.60 2.20
CA LEU A 46 -1.71 3.76 2.54
C LEU A 46 -2.03 5.17 3.05
N SER A 47 -1.15 5.75 3.87
CA SER A 47 -1.36 7.08 4.42
C SER A 47 -1.29 8.15 3.32
N GLU A 48 -0.27 8.10 2.47
CA GLU A 48 -0.05 9.05 1.39
C GLU A 48 -1.18 9.03 0.36
N MET A 49 -1.73 7.86 0.04
CA MET A 49 -2.92 7.73 -0.82
C MET A 49 -4.16 8.46 -0.26
N THR A 50 -4.24 8.69 1.06
CA THR A 50 -5.39 9.39 1.68
C THR A 50 -5.27 10.91 1.66
N PHE A 51 -4.06 11.47 1.45
CA PHE A 51 -3.79 12.90 1.74
C PHE A 51 -4.39 13.86 0.73
N GLU A 52 -4.48 13.50 -0.54
CA GLU A 52 -4.90 14.43 -1.59
C GLU A 52 -6.40 14.77 -1.50
N TYR A 53 -7.23 13.74 -1.40
CA TYR A 53 -8.69 13.91 -1.39
C TYR A 53 -9.31 13.75 0.00
N SER A 54 -8.49 13.58 1.03
CA SER A 54 -8.95 13.36 2.42
C SER A 54 -9.96 12.21 2.54
N ILE A 55 -9.75 11.15 1.76
CA ILE A 55 -10.54 9.92 1.82
C ILE A 55 -9.74 8.88 2.60
N GLY A 56 -10.28 8.45 3.74
CA GLY A 56 -9.64 7.49 4.63
C GLY A 56 -9.68 6.05 4.13
N CYS A 57 -9.13 5.17 4.95
CA CYS A 57 -9.16 3.74 4.68
C CYS A 57 -9.36 2.92 5.96
N ASN A 58 -9.94 1.74 5.79
CA ASN A 58 -10.03 0.71 6.83
C ASN A 58 -9.46 -0.59 6.26
N VAL A 59 -8.29 -0.99 6.74
CA VAL A 59 -7.44 -2.02 6.15
C VAL A 59 -7.04 -3.06 7.19
N LYS A 60 -7.07 -4.32 6.78
CA LYS A 60 -6.52 -5.45 7.52
C LYS A 60 -5.66 -6.31 6.59
N ILE A 61 -4.41 -6.53 6.97
CA ILE A 61 -3.45 -7.31 6.21
C ILE A 61 -3.19 -8.60 6.96
N ASP A 62 -3.57 -9.74 6.41
CA ASP A 62 -3.26 -11.03 6.98
C ASP A 62 -1.80 -11.40 6.67
N SER A 63 -1.00 -11.56 7.72
CA SER A 63 0.43 -11.85 7.63
C SER A 63 0.89 -12.72 8.80
N GLU A 64 1.85 -13.61 8.55
CA GLU A 64 2.53 -14.38 9.60
C GLU A 64 3.63 -13.56 10.32
N LEU A 65 3.95 -12.39 9.80
CA LEU A 65 4.93 -11.49 10.40
C LEU A 65 4.32 -10.70 11.57
N SER A 66 5.18 -10.17 12.45
CA SER A 66 4.72 -9.20 13.45
C SER A 66 4.14 -7.97 12.76
N ILE A 67 3.23 -7.27 13.44
CA ILE A 67 2.53 -6.11 12.86
C ILE A 67 3.50 -5.03 12.38
N GLU A 68 4.57 -4.78 13.13
CA GLU A 68 5.59 -3.78 12.77
C GLU A 68 6.31 -4.17 11.48
N LYS A 69 6.63 -5.46 11.31
CA LYS A 69 7.26 -5.95 10.09
C LYS A 69 6.31 -5.91 8.91
N THR A 70 5.05 -6.23 9.13
CA THR A 70 4.02 -6.18 8.08
C THR A 70 3.82 -4.75 7.58
N LEU A 71 3.76 -3.79 8.49
CA LEU A 71 3.42 -2.40 8.16
C LEU A 71 4.61 -1.57 7.65
N PHE A 72 5.83 -1.82 8.19
CA PHE A 72 6.98 -0.96 7.94
C PHE A 72 8.12 -1.64 7.18
N SER A 73 7.92 -2.85 6.63
CA SER A 73 8.92 -3.46 5.76
C SER A 73 8.90 -2.84 4.36
N GLU A 74 10.08 -2.45 3.89
CA GLU A 74 10.31 -1.83 2.60
C GLU A 74 10.64 -2.90 1.55
N THR A 75 9.73 -3.86 1.39
CA THR A 75 9.94 -5.05 0.54
C THR A 75 9.53 -4.84 -0.92
N GLY A 76 8.95 -3.70 -1.24
CA GLY A 76 8.40 -3.41 -2.56
C GLY A 76 6.96 -3.94 -2.73
N GLY A 77 6.38 -3.67 -3.90
CA GLY A 77 5.00 -3.99 -4.24
C GLY A 77 4.17 -2.74 -4.52
N PHE A 78 2.86 -2.91 -4.66
CA PHE A 78 1.94 -1.82 -4.97
C PHE A 78 0.65 -1.95 -4.16
N VAL A 79 0.10 -0.81 -3.76
CA VAL A 79 -1.28 -0.68 -3.25
C VAL A 79 -2.13 -0.08 -4.35
N LEU A 80 -3.29 -0.68 -4.59
CA LEU A 80 -4.23 -0.25 -5.62
C LEU A 80 -5.57 0.12 -4.98
N GLU A 81 -6.19 1.17 -5.47
CA GLU A 81 -7.60 1.47 -5.23
C GLU A 81 -8.41 1.19 -6.48
N ALA A 82 -9.53 0.51 -6.34
CA ALA A 82 -10.41 0.17 -7.45
C ALA A 82 -11.85 0.03 -6.97
N ASP A 83 -12.79 0.18 -7.90
CA ASP A 83 -14.18 -0.17 -7.67
C ASP A 83 -14.32 -1.67 -7.36
N ASN A 84 -15.22 -2.00 -6.45
CA ASN A 84 -15.43 -3.39 -6.03
C ASN A 84 -15.80 -4.32 -7.18
N ASN A 85 -16.49 -3.82 -8.20
CA ASN A 85 -16.86 -4.57 -9.42
C ASN A 85 -15.67 -4.84 -10.35
N GLN A 86 -14.53 -4.15 -10.20
CA GLN A 86 -13.32 -4.33 -11.01
C GLN A 86 -12.33 -5.35 -10.41
N VAL A 87 -12.51 -5.75 -9.15
CA VAL A 87 -11.56 -6.61 -8.44
C VAL A 87 -11.26 -7.91 -9.21
N GLU A 88 -12.27 -8.58 -9.76
CA GLU A 88 -12.05 -9.83 -10.51
C GLU A 88 -11.36 -9.59 -11.87
N SER A 89 -11.61 -8.45 -12.51
CA SER A 89 -10.90 -8.05 -13.73
C SER A 89 -9.42 -7.83 -13.44
N ILE A 90 -9.09 -7.07 -12.40
CA ILE A 90 -7.72 -6.85 -11.93
C ILE A 90 -7.05 -8.18 -11.58
N ARG A 91 -7.72 -9.05 -10.82
CA ARG A 91 -7.23 -10.38 -10.48
C ARG A 91 -6.89 -11.20 -11.73
N SER A 92 -7.74 -11.14 -12.75
CA SER A 92 -7.51 -11.82 -14.02
C SER A 92 -6.27 -11.30 -14.75
N VAL A 93 -6.01 -9.99 -14.74
CA VAL A 93 -4.80 -9.38 -15.35
C VAL A 93 -3.54 -9.88 -14.66
N PHE A 94 -3.51 -9.86 -13.32
CA PHE A 94 -2.34 -10.29 -12.55
C PHE A 94 -2.08 -11.80 -12.69
N ARG A 95 -3.13 -12.63 -12.68
CA ARG A 95 -3.01 -14.10 -12.86
C ARG A 95 -2.41 -14.51 -14.22
N LYS A 96 -2.56 -13.71 -15.28
CA LYS A 96 -1.89 -13.98 -16.57
C LYS A 96 -0.37 -14.02 -16.46
N ARG A 97 0.19 -13.40 -15.40
CA ARG A 97 1.62 -13.37 -15.10
C ARG A 97 1.99 -14.15 -13.84
N ASN A 98 1.10 -15.06 -13.39
CA ASN A 98 1.25 -15.87 -12.18
C ASN A 98 1.43 -15.02 -10.90
N LEU A 99 0.71 -13.92 -10.81
CA LEU A 99 0.68 -13.05 -9.64
C LEU A 99 -0.70 -13.10 -8.97
N ASP A 100 -0.72 -13.07 -7.65
CA ASP A 100 -1.93 -12.92 -6.86
C ASP A 100 -2.09 -11.49 -6.35
N ILE A 101 -3.35 -11.07 -6.15
CA ILE A 101 -3.73 -9.84 -5.48
C ILE A 101 -4.59 -10.14 -4.26
N TYR A 102 -4.47 -9.32 -3.25
CA TYR A 102 -5.20 -9.44 -1.99
C TYR A 102 -6.05 -8.19 -1.76
N VAL A 103 -7.32 -8.40 -1.46
CA VAL A 103 -8.20 -7.30 -1.02
C VAL A 103 -7.96 -7.12 0.47
N ILE A 104 -7.36 -5.99 0.83
CA ILE A 104 -6.93 -5.72 2.20
C ILE A 104 -7.89 -4.80 2.96
N GLY A 105 -8.86 -4.17 2.29
CA GLY A 105 -9.79 -3.27 2.96
C GLY A 105 -10.63 -2.43 2.02
N LYS A 106 -11.07 -1.30 2.51
CA LYS A 106 -11.93 -0.35 1.78
C LYS A 106 -11.51 1.08 2.08
N THR A 107 -11.68 1.95 1.08
CA THR A 107 -11.56 3.41 1.23
C THR A 107 -12.87 4.02 1.75
N GLY A 108 -12.77 5.14 2.43
CA GLY A 108 -13.90 5.92 2.95
C GLY A 108 -13.63 6.53 4.32
N GLY A 109 -14.49 7.46 4.71
CA GLY A 109 -14.35 8.19 5.97
C GLY A 109 -13.18 9.19 5.96
N ASN A 110 -12.80 9.63 7.15
CA ASN A 110 -11.75 10.64 7.36
C ASN A 110 -10.60 10.14 8.26
N ARG A 111 -10.48 8.84 8.42
CA ARG A 111 -9.46 8.22 9.26
C ARG A 111 -8.67 7.17 8.50
N ILE A 112 -7.42 7.01 8.87
CA ILE A 112 -6.56 5.89 8.49
C ILE A 112 -6.68 4.85 9.59
N GLN A 113 -7.30 3.72 9.29
CA GLN A 113 -7.46 2.60 10.20
C GLN A 113 -6.76 1.37 9.61
N ILE A 114 -5.71 0.91 10.28
CA ILE A 114 -4.97 -0.27 9.87
C ILE A 114 -4.91 -1.24 11.05
N HIS A 115 -5.58 -2.38 10.92
CA HIS A 115 -5.82 -3.30 12.02
C HIS A 115 -6.45 -2.55 13.24
N ASP A 116 -6.16 -3.05 14.44
CA ASP A 116 -6.48 -2.37 15.70
C ASP A 116 -5.29 -1.50 16.19
N THR A 117 -4.26 -1.34 15.34
CA THR A 117 -2.97 -0.73 15.73
C THR A 117 -2.91 0.75 15.36
N ILE A 118 -3.37 1.12 14.18
CA ILE A 118 -3.36 2.51 13.69
C ILE A 118 -4.80 2.97 13.53
N ASN A 119 -5.14 4.08 14.18
CA ASN A 119 -6.43 4.75 14.04
C ASN A 119 -6.24 6.26 14.24
N ILE A 120 -5.90 6.96 13.17
CA ILE A 120 -5.53 8.38 13.18
C ILE A 120 -6.39 9.17 12.19
N LEU A 121 -6.65 10.45 12.47
CA LEU A 121 -7.26 11.36 11.49
C LEU A 121 -6.29 11.62 10.34
N ILE A 122 -6.81 11.72 9.12
CA ILE A 122 -6.00 12.02 7.92
C ILE A 122 -5.25 13.34 8.10
N GLU A 123 -5.91 14.40 8.60
CA GLU A 123 -5.30 15.71 8.83
C GLU A 123 -4.13 15.65 9.81
N GLU A 124 -4.27 14.86 10.87
CA GLU A 124 -3.22 14.65 11.86
C GLU A 124 -2.02 13.90 11.25
N ALA A 125 -2.27 12.82 10.52
CA ALA A 125 -1.24 12.07 9.81
C ALA A 125 -0.51 12.94 8.78
N LYS A 126 -1.26 13.71 7.97
CA LYS A 126 -0.70 14.63 6.98
C LYS A 126 0.16 15.72 7.60
N THR A 127 -0.29 16.29 8.71
CA THR A 127 0.48 17.30 9.46
C THR A 127 1.81 16.73 9.96
N CYS A 128 1.82 15.52 10.50
CA CYS A 128 3.03 14.83 10.92
C CYS A 128 3.96 14.56 9.73
N TRP A 129 3.42 14.13 8.60
CA TRP A 129 4.18 13.85 7.39
C TRP A 129 4.84 15.11 6.81
N GLU A 130 4.09 16.22 6.69
CA GLU A 130 4.59 17.51 6.14
C GLU A 130 5.63 18.19 7.05
N ASN A 131 5.55 18.00 8.36
CA ASN A 131 6.39 18.70 9.33
C ASN A 131 7.48 17.81 9.96
N GLY A 132 7.49 16.52 9.71
CA GLY A 132 8.39 15.57 10.37
C GLY A 132 9.87 15.86 10.21
N LEU A 133 10.30 16.54 9.14
CA LEU A 133 11.68 17.01 8.92
C LEU A 133 11.92 18.42 9.48
N LYS A 134 10.91 19.28 9.50
CA LYS A 134 11.08 20.68 9.95
C LYS A 134 11.36 20.80 11.44
N GLU A 135 10.87 19.85 12.24
CA GLU A 135 11.08 19.83 13.69
C GLU A 135 12.46 19.26 14.09
N LYS A 136 13.22 18.71 13.14
CA LYS A 136 14.54 18.10 13.36
C LYS A 136 15.69 18.89 12.78
N LEU A 137 15.40 20.00 12.10
CA LEU A 137 16.35 20.95 11.54
C LEU A 137 16.39 22.23 12.37
#